data_f2eeb52f2a3363550f09c499f4170a47
#
_entry.id   f2eeb52f2a3363550f09c499f4170a47
#
_cell.length_a   1.000
_cell.length_b   1.000
_cell.length_c   1.000
_cell.angle_alpha   90.00
_cell.angle_beta   90.00
_cell.angle_gamma   90.00
#
_symmetry.space_group_name_H-M   'P 1'
#
loop_
_entity.id
_entity.type
_entity.pdbx_description
1 polymer ?
#
loop_
_entity_poly.entity_id
_entity_poly.type
_entity_poly.pdbx_seq_one_letter_code
_entity_poly.pdbx_strand_id
1 'polypeptide(L)'
;ATMTDEERKTTIKFVVDKVNKRIPVIAGSGSNNTAYSIELSKYCQEVGVDGLLIVTPYYNKSTQDGLIKHYTTIANSVDLPIILYNVPGRTGVNIKPSTVEKLSKIENIVAIKEASGDISQVAEIARLCGEDFTIYSGNDDQIVPILSLGGSGVISVLANVLPKETHDIVEKYLAGDVVESRKLQLGVNELVSSLFIEVNPIPVKAAMNLMGMEAGELRLPLTNISEQNLEILRNNMMKYGIKVD
;
A
#
# COMPACT_ATOMS: atom_id res chain seq x y z
N ALA A 1 10.27 -3.13 8.36
CA ALA A 1 10.78 -4.43 8.83
C ALA A 1 11.89 -4.29 9.88
N THR A 2 12.68 -3.22 9.84
CA THR A 2 13.83 -2.99 10.72
C THR A 2 13.53 -2.14 11.97
N MET A 3 12.30 -1.73 12.15
CA MET A 3 11.87 -1.03 13.36
C MET A 3 11.66 -2.03 14.50
N THR A 4 12.06 -1.64 15.72
CA THR A 4 11.68 -2.36 16.93
C THR A 4 10.18 -2.21 17.18
N ASP A 5 9.61 -3.02 18.04
CA ASP A 5 8.19 -2.92 18.39
C ASP A 5 7.85 -1.58 19.05
N GLU A 6 8.73 -1.08 19.90
CA GLU A 6 8.58 0.23 20.55
C GLU A 6 8.59 1.38 19.53
N GLU A 7 9.55 1.38 18.59
CA GLU A 7 9.61 2.38 17.52
C GLU A 7 8.35 2.35 16.65
N ARG A 8 7.84 1.14 16.34
CA ARG A 8 6.63 0.96 15.54
C ARG A 8 5.42 1.51 16.27
N LYS A 9 5.23 1.12 17.53
CA LYS A 9 4.14 1.59 18.38
C LYS A 9 4.19 3.11 18.56
N THR A 10 5.36 3.67 18.86
CA THR A 10 5.58 5.12 18.98
C THR A 10 5.23 5.85 17.68
N THR A 11 5.66 5.34 16.53
CA THR A 11 5.38 5.96 15.22
C THR A 11 3.90 5.96 14.91
N ILE A 12 3.20 4.84 15.13
CA ILE A 12 1.75 4.73 14.90
C ILE A 12 1.01 5.76 15.76
N LYS A 13 1.30 5.78 17.07
CA LYS A 13 0.67 6.73 17.99
C LYS A 13 0.96 8.18 17.59
N PHE A 14 2.21 8.50 17.24
CA PHE A 14 2.57 9.84 16.78
C PHE A 14 1.76 10.26 15.55
N VAL A 15 1.59 9.37 14.56
CA VAL A 15 0.80 9.67 13.36
C VAL A 15 -0.66 9.91 13.71
N VAL A 16 -1.27 9.07 14.54
CA VAL A 16 -2.67 9.27 15.01
C VAL A 16 -2.84 10.62 15.69
N ASP A 17 -1.96 10.94 16.64
CA ASP A 17 -2.01 12.22 17.38
C ASP A 17 -1.81 13.42 16.43
N LYS A 18 -0.84 13.31 15.48
CA LYS A 18 -0.52 14.39 14.53
C LYS A 18 -1.63 14.61 13.51
N VAL A 19 -2.23 13.53 13.03
CA VAL A 19 -3.37 13.60 12.10
C VAL A 19 -4.59 14.19 12.79
N ASN A 20 -4.81 13.86 14.05
CA ASN A 20 -5.92 14.41 14.87
C ASN A 20 -7.28 14.34 14.14
N LYS A 21 -7.62 13.17 13.60
CA LYS A 21 -8.88 12.87 12.90
C LYS A 21 -9.20 13.74 11.66
N ARG A 22 -8.23 14.47 11.12
CA ARG A 22 -8.42 15.24 9.88
C ARG A 22 -8.65 14.36 8.65
N ILE A 23 -8.03 13.18 8.65
CA ILE A 23 -8.18 12.11 7.66
C ILE A 23 -8.08 10.77 8.37
N PRO A 24 -8.59 9.66 7.78
CA PRO A 24 -8.40 8.33 8.34
C PRO A 24 -6.92 7.92 8.41
N VAL A 25 -6.54 7.22 9.48
CA VAL A 25 -5.21 6.62 9.65
C VAL A 25 -5.33 5.11 9.53
N ILE A 26 -4.65 4.54 8.54
CA ILE A 26 -4.58 3.09 8.31
C ILE A 26 -3.18 2.62 8.68
N ALA A 27 -3.06 1.72 9.66
CA ALA A 27 -1.78 1.23 10.13
C ALA A 27 -1.46 -0.18 9.60
N GLY A 28 -0.19 -0.40 9.24
CA GLY A 28 0.31 -1.72 8.89
C GLY A 28 0.56 -2.57 10.14
N SER A 29 -0.28 -3.58 10.40
CA SER A 29 -0.14 -4.51 11.54
C SER A 29 0.18 -5.96 11.13
N GLY A 30 0.34 -6.22 9.83
CA GLY A 30 0.62 -7.55 9.30
C GLY A 30 2.02 -8.07 9.66
N SER A 31 2.10 -9.37 9.89
CA SER A 31 3.33 -10.11 10.17
C SER A 31 3.19 -11.56 9.66
N ASN A 32 4.31 -12.25 9.58
CA ASN A 32 4.34 -13.70 9.35
C ASN A 32 4.11 -14.54 10.63
N ASN A 33 3.79 -13.88 11.74
CA ASN A 33 3.38 -14.47 13.02
C ASN A 33 1.98 -13.95 13.39
N THR A 34 0.97 -14.84 13.39
CA THR A 34 -0.42 -14.48 13.67
C THR A 34 -0.61 -13.84 15.05
N ALA A 35 0.05 -14.38 16.07
CA ALA A 35 -0.06 -13.86 17.44
C ALA A 35 0.49 -12.42 17.54
N TYR A 36 1.62 -12.16 16.90
CA TYR A 36 2.19 -10.81 16.83
C TYR A 36 1.29 -9.82 16.06
N SER A 37 0.71 -10.27 14.92
CA SER A 37 -0.26 -9.44 14.18
C SER A 37 -1.47 -9.07 15.04
N ILE A 38 -1.98 -10.01 15.86
CA ILE A 38 -3.08 -9.74 16.79
C ILE A 38 -2.67 -8.71 17.84
N GLU A 39 -1.50 -8.88 18.46
CA GLU A 39 -1.01 -7.95 19.48
C GLU A 39 -0.91 -6.52 18.92
N LEU A 40 -0.26 -6.37 17.76
CA LEU A 40 -0.08 -5.07 17.14
C LEU A 40 -1.41 -4.48 16.66
N SER A 41 -2.33 -5.30 16.15
CA SER A 41 -3.68 -4.85 15.72
C SER A 41 -4.50 -4.32 16.90
N LYS A 42 -4.44 -4.98 18.05
CA LYS A 42 -5.08 -4.50 19.29
C LYS A 42 -4.49 -3.18 19.76
N TYR A 43 -3.17 -3.05 19.74
CA TYR A 43 -2.52 -1.77 20.04
C TYR A 43 -2.97 -0.66 19.08
N CYS A 44 -3.06 -0.94 17.78
CA CYS A 44 -3.57 0.03 16.80
C CYS A 44 -5.00 0.49 17.15
N GLN A 45 -5.87 -0.43 17.55
CA GLN A 45 -7.22 -0.12 17.99
C GLN A 45 -7.23 0.76 19.26
N GLU A 46 -6.40 0.44 20.26
CA GLU A 46 -6.28 1.22 21.51
C GLU A 46 -5.84 2.66 21.26
N VAL A 47 -4.92 2.90 20.33
CA VAL A 47 -4.41 4.25 20.04
C VAL A 47 -5.28 5.04 19.06
N GLY A 48 -6.37 4.45 18.54
CA GLY A 48 -7.36 5.14 17.72
C GLY A 48 -7.05 5.21 16.23
N VAL A 49 -6.41 4.16 15.70
CA VAL A 49 -6.26 3.92 14.25
C VAL A 49 -7.64 3.63 13.65
N ASP A 50 -7.91 4.10 12.43
CA ASP A 50 -9.21 3.95 11.77
C ASP A 50 -9.32 2.65 10.94
N GLY A 51 -8.20 2.01 10.60
CA GLY A 51 -8.17 0.75 9.85
C GLY A 51 -6.81 0.08 9.86
N LEU A 52 -6.78 -1.18 9.46
CA LEU A 52 -5.59 -2.02 9.45
C LEU A 52 -5.24 -2.47 8.04
N LEU A 53 -3.96 -2.37 7.67
CA LEU A 53 -3.41 -2.96 6.44
C LEU A 53 -2.58 -4.19 6.82
N ILE A 54 -3.03 -5.38 6.41
CA ILE A 54 -2.42 -6.63 6.85
C ILE A 54 -1.83 -7.38 5.64
N VAL A 55 -0.51 -7.37 5.55
CA VAL A 55 0.24 -8.10 4.52
C VAL A 55 0.15 -9.61 4.76
N THR A 56 0.18 -10.40 3.69
CA THR A 56 0.30 -11.86 3.78
C THR A 56 1.54 -12.28 4.56
N PRO A 57 1.48 -13.41 5.30
CA PRO A 57 2.68 -14.00 5.90
C PRO A 57 3.77 -14.19 4.85
N TYR A 58 4.93 -13.61 5.09
CA TYR A 58 6.12 -13.67 4.24
C TYR A 58 7.13 -14.69 4.81
N TYR A 59 8.07 -15.16 4.01
CA TYR A 59 9.13 -16.08 4.35
C TYR A 59 8.64 -17.51 4.67
N ASN A 60 7.91 -17.73 5.77
CA ASN A 60 7.37 -19.04 6.16
C ASN A 60 6.16 -19.47 5.29
N LYS A 61 5.72 -18.64 4.34
CA LYS A 61 4.65 -18.85 3.34
C LYS A 61 3.47 -19.65 3.90
N SER A 62 2.29 -19.30 3.53
CA SER A 62 1.09 -20.01 3.97
C SER A 62 0.38 -20.69 2.81
N THR A 63 -0.37 -21.77 3.10
CA THR A 63 -1.38 -22.31 2.18
C THR A 63 -2.60 -21.40 2.16
N GLN A 64 -3.50 -21.55 1.18
CA GLN A 64 -4.74 -20.76 1.13
C GLN A 64 -5.62 -20.95 2.35
N ASP A 65 -5.74 -22.18 2.85
CA ASP A 65 -6.48 -22.48 4.10
C ASP A 65 -5.79 -21.86 5.33
N GLY A 66 -4.47 -21.84 5.34
CA GLY A 66 -3.69 -21.15 6.37
C GLY A 66 -3.91 -19.63 6.34
N LEU A 67 -3.99 -19.01 5.14
CA LEU A 67 -4.34 -17.59 4.98
C LEU A 67 -5.75 -17.30 5.52
N ILE A 68 -6.74 -18.15 5.19
CA ILE A 68 -8.09 -18.01 5.71
C ILE A 68 -8.08 -18.03 7.25
N LYS A 69 -7.43 -19.02 7.85
CA LYS A 69 -7.32 -19.11 9.31
C LYS A 69 -6.59 -17.91 9.92
N HIS A 70 -5.47 -17.50 9.33
CA HIS A 70 -4.66 -16.35 9.78
C HIS A 70 -5.50 -15.08 9.84
N TYR A 71 -6.12 -14.70 8.72
CA TYR A 71 -6.90 -13.47 8.63
C TYR A 71 -8.19 -13.53 9.47
N THR A 72 -8.88 -14.66 9.50
CA THR A 72 -10.06 -14.85 10.35
C THR A 72 -9.73 -14.70 11.84
N THR A 73 -8.58 -15.26 12.27
CA THR A 73 -8.17 -15.16 13.69
C THR A 73 -7.82 -13.71 14.05
N ILE A 74 -7.18 -12.97 13.17
CA ILE A 74 -6.89 -11.55 13.38
C ILE A 74 -8.19 -10.74 13.38
N ALA A 75 -9.05 -10.95 12.38
CA ALA A 75 -10.33 -10.24 12.26
C ALA A 75 -11.21 -10.40 13.50
N ASN A 76 -11.29 -11.62 14.06
CA ASN A 76 -12.03 -11.90 15.29
C ASN A 76 -11.43 -11.29 16.57
N SER A 77 -10.25 -10.69 16.48
CA SER A 77 -9.53 -10.13 17.64
C SER A 77 -9.65 -8.62 17.80
N VAL A 78 -10.22 -7.93 16.80
CA VAL A 78 -10.37 -6.48 16.72
C VAL A 78 -11.68 -6.10 16.01
N ASP A 79 -12.17 -4.89 16.27
CA ASP A 79 -13.36 -4.33 15.62
C ASP A 79 -13.04 -3.43 14.42
N LEU A 80 -11.76 -3.17 14.18
CA LEU A 80 -11.31 -2.27 13.10
C LEU A 80 -11.51 -2.90 11.72
N PRO A 81 -11.81 -2.07 10.71
CA PRO A 81 -11.78 -2.49 9.31
C PRO A 81 -10.39 -2.99 8.90
N ILE A 82 -10.35 -4.10 8.18
CA ILE A 82 -9.13 -4.74 7.70
C ILE A 82 -9.06 -4.67 6.18
N ILE A 83 -7.92 -4.21 5.69
CA ILE A 83 -7.52 -4.24 4.29
C ILE A 83 -6.50 -5.38 4.13
N LEU A 84 -6.85 -6.41 3.38
CA LEU A 84 -5.90 -7.46 3.00
C LEU A 84 -4.80 -6.84 2.13
N TYR A 85 -3.55 -7.28 2.27
CA TYR A 85 -2.48 -6.81 1.40
C TYR A 85 -1.79 -7.97 0.68
N ASN A 86 -2.05 -8.07 -0.62
CA ASN A 86 -1.48 -9.06 -1.51
C ASN A 86 -0.31 -8.49 -2.31
N VAL A 87 0.91 -8.97 -2.05
CA VAL A 87 2.14 -8.51 -2.72
C VAL A 87 3.09 -9.70 -2.93
N PRO A 88 2.75 -10.62 -3.83
CA PRO A 88 3.49 -11.88 -3.99
C PRO A 88 4.96 -11.70 -4.34
N GLY A 89 5.33 -10.64 -5.05
CA GLY A 89 6.72 -10.31 -5.36
C GLY A 89 7.61 -10.04 -4.14
N ARG A 90 7.00 -9.68 -2.99
CA ARG A 90 7.72 -9.43 -1.72
C ARG A 90 7.58 -10.54 -0.70
N THR A 91 6.44 -11.22 -0.72
CA THR A 91 6.10 -12.21 0.32
C THR A 91 6.33 -13.64 -0.13
N GLY A 92 6.32 -13.89 -1.44
CA GLY A 92 6.32 -15.23 -2.02
C GLY A 92 4.99 -15.96 -1.84
N VAL A 93 3.92 -15.23 -1.45
CA VAL A 93 2.57 -15.76 -1.25
C VAL A 93 1.57 -14.91 -2.01
N ASN A 94 0.71 -15.56 -2.80
CA ASN A 94 -0.40 -14.92 -3.49
C ASN A 94 -1.73 -15.35 -2.86
N ILE A 95 -2.58 -14.40 -2.50
CA ILE A 95 -3.97 -14.66 -2.10
C ILE A 95 -4.76 -14.90 -3.38
N LYS A 96 -5.25 -16.12 -3.58
CA LYS A 96 -6.06 -16.45 -4.77
C LYS A 96 -7.43 -15.76 -4.70
N PRO A 97 -8.06 -15.40 -5.83
CA PRO A 97 -9.38 -14.78 -5.87
C PRO A 97 -10.44 -15.51 -5.05
N SER A 98 -10.48 -16.85 -5.11
CA SER A 98 -11.40 -17.68 -4.30
C SER A 98 -11.13 -17.63 -2.79
N THR A 99 -9.90 -17.27 -2.39
CA THR A 99 -9.55 -17.04 -0.97
C THR A 99 -9.99 -15.65 -0.55
N VAL A 100 -9.80 -14.64 -1.40
CA VAL A 100 -10.32 -13.28 -1.15
C VAL A 100 -11.84 -13.32 -1.00
N GLU A 101 -12.56 -14.03 -1.89
CA GLU A 101 -14.02 -14.22 -1.79
C GLU A 101 -14.47 -14.79 -0.44
N LYS A 102 -13.76 -15.80 0.08
CA LYS A 102 -14.08 -16.35 1.40
C LYS A 102 -13.83 -15.35 2.53
N LEU A 103 -12.73 -14.60 2.45
CA LEU A 103 -12.35 -13.60 3.44
C LEU A 103 -13.27 -12.38 3.40
N SER A 104 -13.78 -11.98 2.23
CA SER A 104 -14.72 -10.87 2.08
C SER A 104 -16.10 -11.10 2.73
N LYS A 105 -16.40 -12.34 3.17
CA LYS A 105 -17.61 -12.65 3.95
C LYS A 105 -17.45 -12.38 5.45
N ILE A 106 -16.24 -12.03 5.91
CA ILE A 106 -15.98 -11.66 7.29
C ILE A 106 -16.25 -10.15 7.41
N GLU A 107 -17.15 -9.76 8.31
CA GLU A 107 -17.74 -8.43 8.41
C GLU A 107 -16.72 -7.28 8.40
N ASN A 108 -15.64 -7.43 9.14
CA ASN A 108 -14.60 -6.39 9.24
C ASN A 108 -13.43 -6.54 8.25
N ILE A 109 -13.47 -7.52 7.33
CA ILE A 109 -12.53 -7.59 6.20
C ILE A 109 -13.19 -6.90 5.01
N VAL A 110 -12.89 -5.62 4.81
CA VAL A 110 -13.65 -4.73 3.93
C VAL A 110 -12.98 -4.45 2.58
N ALA A 111 -11.70 -4.75 2.45
CA ALA A 111 -10.95 -4.38 1.26
C ALA A 111 -9.72 -5.26 1.02
N ILE A 112 -9.17 -5.10 -0.19
CA ILE A 112 -7.84 -5.60 -0.54
C ILE A 112 -6.99 -4.50 -1.19
N LYS A 113 -5.72 -4.39 -0.77
CA LYS A 113 -4.65 -3.76 -1.54
C LYS A 113 -4.02 -4.81 -2.43
N GLU A 114 -4.27 -4.72 -3.74
CA GLU A 114 -3.77 -5.69 -4.72
C GLU A 114 -2.52 -5.14 -5.42
N ALA A 115 -1.42 -5.86 -5.23
CA ALA A 115 -0.11 -5.51 -5.76
C ALA A 115 0.59 -6.71 -6.44
N SER A 116 -0.19 -7.66 -6.98
CA SER A 116 0.36 -8.78 -7.75
C SER A 116 0.88 -8.34 -9.13
N GLY A 117 0.35 -7.25 -9.68
CA GLY A 117 0.58 -6.85 -11.06
C GLY A 117 -0.29 -7.60 -12.08
N ASP A 118 -1.14 -8.53 -11.64
CA ASP A 118 -2.01 -9.33 -12.48
C ASP A 118 -3.43 -8.74 -12.54
N ILE A 119 -3.69 -7.98 -13.60
CA ILE A 119 -5.01 -7.36 -13.84
C ILE A 119 -6.11 -8.41 -14.04
N SER A 120 -5.80 -9.59 -14.57
CA SER A 120 -6.78 -10.68 -14.69
C SER A 120 -7.20 -11.20 -13.31
N GLN A 121 -6.26 -11.29 -12.36
CA GLN A 121 -6.58 -11.61 -10.96
C GLN A 121 -7.48 -10.55 -10.32
N VAL A 122 -7.20 -9.26 -10.56
CA VAL A 122 -8.04 -8.16 -10.08
C VAL A 122 -9.48 -8.29 -10.62
N ALA A 123 -9.65 -8.52 -11.91
CA ALA A 123 -10.96 -8.71 -12.53
C ALA A 123 -11.73 -9.89 -11.90
N GLU A 124 -11.05 -10.99 -11.60
CA GLU A 124 -11.67 -12.15 -10.95
C GLU A 124 -12.03 -11.87 -9.48
N ILE A 125 -11.22 -11.11 -8.74
CA ILE A 125 -11.56 -10.65 -7.39
C ILE A 125 -12.82 -9.77 -7.44
N ALA A 126 -12.87 -8.78 -8.33
CA ALA A 126 -14.03 -7.90 -8.49
C ALA A 126 -15.31 -8.70 -8.80
N ARG A 127 -15.22 -9.67 -9.72
CA ARG A 127 -16.35 -10.55 -10.08
C ARG A 127 -16.85 -11.39 -8.91
N LEU A 128 -15.95 -11.93 -8.09
CA LEU A 128 -16.31 -12.85 -6.99
C LEU A 128 -16.78 -12.14 -5.72
N CYS A 129 -16.18 -10.98 -5.42
CA CYS A 129 -16.46 -10.26 -4.18
C CYS A 129 -17.61 -9.25 -4.30
N GLY A 130 -17.92 -8.80 -5.53
CA GLY A 130 -18.98 -7.83 -5.79
C GLY A 130 -18.62 -6.40 -5.38
N GLU A 131 -19.62 -5.51 -5.41
CA GLU A 131 -19.42 -4.06 -5.23
C GLU A 131 -19.18 -3.65 -3.76
N ASP A 132 -19.57 -4.48 -2.81
CA ASP A 132 -19.44 -4.19 -1.37
C ASP A 132 -17.99 -4.41 -0.86
N PHE A 133 -17.10 -5.00 -1.67
CA PHE A 133 -15.72 -5.28 -1.30
C PHE A 133 -14.75 -4.38 -2.06
N THR A 134 -14.08 -3.49 -1.35
CA THR A 134 -13.23 -2.46 -1.93
C THR A 134 -11.89 -3.02 -2.46
N ILE A 135 -11.48 -2.61 -3.64
CA ILE A 135 -10.18 -2.94 -4.23
C ILE A 135 -9.35 -1.66 -4.38
N TYR A 136 -8.18 -1.63 -3.73
CA TYR A 136 -7.16 -0.60 -3.92
C TYR A 136 -6.00 -1.12 -4.76
N SER A 137 -5.54 -0.33 -5.72
CA SER A 137 -4.24 -0.60 -6.35
C SER A 137 -3.11 -0.53 -5.33
N GLY A 138 -2.20 -1.49 -5.37
CA GLY A 138 -0.93 -1.42 -4.66
C GLY A 138 0.23 -0.98 -5.57
N ASN A 139 -0.05 -0.79 -6.86
CA ASN A 139 0.91 -0.43 -7.90
C ASN A 139 0.51 0.91 -8.53
N ASP A 140 1.41 1.88 -8.50
CA ASP A 140 1.16 3.23 -8.98
C ASP A 140 0.97 3.31 -10.52
N ASP A 141 1.52 2.37 -11.26
CA ASP A 141 1.35 2.25 -12.72
C ASP A 141 0.03 1.57 -13.14
N GLN A 142 -0.74 1.05 -12.18
CA GLN A 142 -1.99 0.31 -12.43
C GLN A 142 -3.23 0.97 -11.80
N ILE A 143 -3.17 2.25 -11.42
CA ILE A 143 -4.30 2.95 -10.79
C ILE A 143 -5.52 2.92 -11.72
N VAL A 144 -5.39 3.49 -12.92
CA VAL A 144 -6.50 3.57 -13.89
C VAL A 144 -7.00 2.19 -14.34
N PRO A 145 -6.15 1.21 -14.68
CA PRO A 145 -6.59 -0.16 -14.95
C PRO A 145 -7.44 -0.76 -13.82
N ILE A 146 -7.05 -0.59 -12.57
CA ILE A 146 -7.80 -1.14 -11.43
C ILE A 146 -9.10 -0.36 -11.19
N LEU A 147 -9.10 0.97 -11.33
CA LEU A 147 -10.32 1.78 -11.30
C LEU A 147 -11.32 1.34 -12.37
N SER A 148 -10.86 0.94 -13.58
CA SER A 148 -11.73 0.44 -14.66
C SER A 148 -12.42 -0.89 -14.35
N LEU A 149 -11.94 -1.62 -13.36
CA LEU A 149 -12.52 -2.87 -12.86
C LEU A 149 -13.33 -2.69 -11.56
N GLY A 150 -13.68 -1.45 -11.21
CA GLY A 150 -14.44 -1.16 -9.99
C GLY A 150 -13.56 -0.89 -8.75
N GLY A 151 -12.26 -0.72 -8.91
CA GLY A 151 -11.39 -0.28 -7.81
C GLY A 151 -11.74 1.12 -7.32
N SER A 152 -11.41 1.42 -6.07
CA SER A 152 -11.78 2.69 -5.40
C SER A 152 -10.60 3.64 -5.21
N GLY A 153 -9.37 3.23 -5.54
CA GLY A 153 -8.21 4.09 -5.35
C GLY A 153 -6.88 3.34 -5.32
N VAL A 154 -5.89 3.95 -4.68
CA VAL A 154 -4.53 3.45 -4.60
C VAL A 154 -3.93 3.64 -3.22
N ILE A 155 -3.15 2.67 -2.75
CA ILE A 155 -2.25 2.82 -1.59
C ILE A 155 -0.84 2.90 -2.16
N SER A 156 -0.38 4.12 -2.36
CA SER A 156 0.63 4.56 -3.31
C SER A 156 2.01 4.78 -2.68
N VAL A 157 3.08 4.57 -3.47
CA VAL A 157 4.42 5.08 -3.21
C VAL A 157 4.58 6.49 -3.80
N LEU A 158 4.05 6.72 -4.99
CA LEU A 158 4.07 8.02 -5.68
C LEU A 158 3.49 9.15 -4.82
N ALA A 159 2.45 8.86 -4.02
CA ALA A 159 1.81 9.84 -3.15
C ALA A 159 2.73 10.46 -2.08
N ASN A 160 3.90 9.86 -1.81
CA ASN A 160 4.90 10.48 -0.92
C ASN A 160 5.60 11.69 -1.56
N VAL A 161 5.64 11.76 -2.87
CA VAL A 161 6.31 12.85 -3.63
C VAL A 161 5.32 13.70 -4.44
N LEU A 162 4.22 13.11 -4.90
CA LEU A 162 3.16 13.77 -5.68
C LEU A 162 1.76 13.42 -5.14
N PRO A 163 1.43 13.83 -3.90
CA PRO A 163 0.15 13.45 -3.28
C PRO A 163 -1.07 13.99 -4.03
N LYS A 164 -0.99 15.23 -4.53
CA LYS A 164 -2.09 15.86 -5.26
C LYS A 164 -2.36 15.16 -6.59
N GLU A 165 -1.32 14.93 -7.37
CA GLU A 165 -1.40 14.30 -8.68
C GLU A 165 -1.93 12.86 -8.56
N THR A 166 -1.46 12.12 -7.55
CA THR A 166 -1.95 10.77 -7.25
C THR A 166 -3.44 10.79 -6.89
N HIS A 167 -3.87 11.74 -6.07
CA HIS A 167 -5.28 11.96 -5.75
C HIS A 167 -6.09 12.31 -6.99
N ASP A 168 -5.60 13.25 -7.82
CA ASP A 168 -6.29 13.73 -9.02
C ASP A 168 -6.52 12.60 -10.05
N ILE A 169 -5.57 11.65 -10.18
CA ILE A 169 -5.77 10.46 -11.03
C ILE A 169 -7.03 9.71 -10.63
N VAL A 170 -7.21 9.45 -9.34
CA VAL A 170 -8.35 8.71 -8.80
C VAL A 170 -9.62 9.53 -8.90
N GLU A 171 -9.61 10.77 -8.41
CA GLU A 171 -10.78 11.65 -8.38
C GLU A 171 -11.34 11.90 -9.77
N LYS A 172 -10.49 12.23 -10.76
CA LYS A 172 -10.90 12.43 -12.14
C LYS A 172 -11.61 11.22 -12.72
N TYR A 173 -11.05 10.03 -12.45
CA TYR A 173 -11.68 8.79 -12.92
C TYR A 173 -13.07 8.61 -12.33
N LEU A 174 -13.19 8.72 -11.00
CA LEU A 174 -14.46 8.52 -10.28
C LEU A 174 -15.50 9.60 -10.62
N ALA A 175 -15.07 10.80 -10.98
CA ALA A 175 -15.93 11.87 -11.47
C ALA A 175 -16.37 11.70 -12.95
N GLY A 176 -15.90 10.63 -13.63
CA GLY A 176 -16.24 10.34 -15.04
C GLY A 176 -15.28 10.97 -16.06
N ASP A 177 -14.29 11.75 -15.64
CA ASP A 177 -13.24 12.34 -16.51
C ASP A 177 -12.11 11.33 -16.75
N VAL A 178 -12.46 10.20 -17.35
CA VAL A 178 -11.53 9.08 -17.62
C VAL A 178 -10.37 9.50 -18.53
N VAL A 179 -10.61 10.46 -19.43
CA VAL A 179 -9.58 10.93 -20.37
C VAL A 179 -8.47 11.67 -19.64
N GLU A 180 -8.82 12.60 -18.77
CA GLU A 180 -7.83 13.35 -17.99
C GLU A 180 -7.14 12.44 -16.96
N SER A 181 -7.88 11.56 -16.26
CA SER A 181 -7.30 10.55 -15.35
C SER A 181 -6.23 9.72 -16.05
N ARG A 182 -6.54 9.19 -17.25
CA ARG A 182 -5.57 8.43 -18.04
C ARG A 182 -4.36 9.25 -18.43
N LYS A 183 -4.54 10.51 -18.82
CA LYS A 183 -3.45 11.41 -19.19
C LYS A 183 -2.53 11.65 -17.98
N LEU A 184 -3.08 11.91 -16.80
CA LEU A 184 -2.33 12.06 -15.56
C LEU A 184 -1.55 10.78 -15.23
N GLN A 185 -2.19 9.62 -15.29
CA GLN A 185 -1.55 8.31 -15.06
C GLN A 185 -0.35 8.11 -15.99
N LEU A 186 -0.53 8.33 -17.29
CA LEU A 186 0.55 8.14 -18.25
C LEU A 186 1.66 9.16 -18.07
N GLY A 187 1.33 10.38 -17.63
CA GLY A 187 2.29 11.45 -17.35
C GLY A 187 3.25 11.14 -16.19
N VAL A 188 2.80 10.36 -15.20
CA VAL A 188 3.64 10.00 -14.03
C VAL A 188 4.42 8.69 -14.21
N ASN A 189 4.16 7.89 -15.23
CA ASN A 189 4.71 6.53 -15.34
C ASN A 189 6.24 6.48 -15.38
N GLU A 190 6.90 7.45 -16.00
CA GLU A 190 8.37 7.52 -16.03
C GLU A 190 8.95 7.75 -14.63
N LEU A 191 8.33 8.64 -13.86
CA LEU A 191 8.69 8.88 -12.46
C LEU A 191 8.37 7.66 -11.58
N VAL A 192 7.21 7.04 -11.76
CA VAL A 192 6.85 5.79 -11.07
C VAL A 192 7.92 4.72 -11.31
N SER A 193 8.33 4.51 -12.55
CA SER A 193 9.41 3.56 -12.87
C SER A 193 10.70 3.87 -12.12
N SER A 194 11.04 5.15 -11.96
CA SER A 194 12.22 5.57 -11.20
C SER A 194 12.09 5.34 -9.69
N LEU A 195 10.88 5.43 -9.13
CA LEU A 195 10.61 5.14 -7.72
C LEU A 195 10.71 3.65 -7.39
N PHE A 196 10.79 2.79 -8.40
CA PHE A 196 10.96 1.33 -8.27
C PHE A 196 12.20 0.80 -8.99
N ILE A 197 13.13 1.67 -9.40
CA ILE A 197 14.38 1.28 -10.08
C ILE A 197 15.30 0.44 -9.16
N GLU A 198 15.17 0.63 -7.86
CA GLU A 198 15.73 -0.21 -6.81
C GLU A 198 14.62 -0.63 -5.83
N VAL A 199 14.97 -1.45 -4.85
CA VAL A 199 14.00 -1.94 -3.86
C VAL A 199 13.38 -0.77 -3.08
N ASN A 200 12.05 -0.61 -3.17
CA ASN A 200 11.32 0.34 -2.33
C ASN A 200 11.50 -0.03 -0.84
N PRO A 201 11.87 0.92 0.07
CA PRO A 201 11.73 2.39 -0.07
C PRO A 201 13.01 3.15 -0.46
N ILE A 202 14.02 2.50 -1.06
CA ILE A 202 15.29 3.18 -1.39
C ILE A 202 15.05 4.42 -2.27
N PRO A 203 14.42 4.31 -3.47
CA PRO A 203 14.28 5.47 -4.34
C PRO A 203 13.32 6.54 -3.79
N VAL A 204 12.22 6.16 -3.14
CA VAL A 204 11.26 7.14 -2.62
C VAL A 204 11.85 7.96 -1.47
N LYS A 205 12.68 7.37 -0.59
CA LYS A 205 13.39 8.13 0.44
C LYS A 205 14.43 9.07 -0.17
N ALA A 206 15.14 8.63 -1.19
CA ALA A 206 16.05 9.48 -1.94
C ALA A 206 15.31 10.67 -2.59
N ALA A 207 14.15 10.41 -3.24
CA ALA A 207 13.31 11.45 -3.82
C ALA A 207 12.85 12.48 -2.76
N MET A 208 12.38 12.03 -1.61
CA MET A 208 11.95 12.91 -0.53
C MET A 208 13.12 13.75 0.01
N ASN A 209 14.31 13.16 0.18
CA ASN A 209 15.51 13.90 0.58
C ASN A 209 15.90 14.97 -0.46
N LEU A 210 15.83 14.64 -1.76
CA LEU A 210 16.04 15.61 -2.86
C LEU A 210 15.01 16.75 -2.85
N MET A 211 13.84 16.55 -2.25
CA MET A 211 12.81 17.58 -2.06
C MET A 211 12.99 18.36 -0.75
N GLY A 212 14.06 18.13 0.02
CA GLY A 212 14.29 18.75 1.31
C GLY A 212 13.41 18.25 2.45
N MET A 213 12.80 17.05 2.31
CA MET A 213 11.85 16.50 3.31
C MET A 213 12.50 15.71 4.45
N GLU A 214 13.81 15.66 4.57
CA GLU A 214 14.54 14.99 5.65
C GLU A 214 14.04 13.55 5.95
N ALA A 215 13.82 12.72 4.88
CA ALA A 215 13.37 11.35 5.06
C ALA A 215 14.42 10.44 5.74
N GLY A 216 15.64 10.97 5.93
CA GLY A 216 16.72 10.32 6.65
C GLY A 216 17.35 9.16 5.87
N GLU A 217 18.21 8.43 6.57
CA GLU A 217 18.95 7.29 6.04
C GLU A 217 18.14 6.00 6.07
N LEU A 218 18.63 5.00 5.37
CA LEU A 218 18.09 3.64 5.38
C LEU A 218 18.83 2.79 6.41
N ARG A 219 18.11 1.86 7.04
CA ARG A 219 18.69 0.85 7.92
C ARG A 219 19.05 -0.40 7.12
N LEU A 220 20.17 -1.04 7.44
CA LEU A 220 20.52 -2.33 6.86
C LEU A 220 19.37 -3.35 7.02
N PRO A 221 19.13 -4.22 6.06
CA PRO A 221 19.97 -4.52 4.88
C PRO A 221 19.83 -3.56 3.69
N LEU A 222 18.98 -2.54 3.78
CA LEU A 222 18.86 -1.56 2.71
C LEU A 222 19.98 -0.51 2.83
N THR A 223 20.49 -0.09 1.67
CA THR A 223 21.54 0.91 1.52
C THR A 223 21.02 2.13 0.77
N ASN A 224 21.80 3.19 0.71
CA ASN A 224 21.46 4.32 -0.13
C ASN A 224 21.37 3.89 -1.61
N ILE A 225 20.56 4.62 -2.38
CA ILE A 225 20.44 4.44 -3.83
C ILE A 225 21.82 4.59 -4.50
N SER A 226 22.09 3.83 -5.56
CA SER A 226 23.31 3.96 -6.35
C SER A 226 23.38 5.32 -7.05
N GLU A 227 24.57 5.85 -7.26
CA GLU A 227 24.77 7.15 -7.94
C GLU A 227 24.09 7.19 -9.30
N GLN A 228 24.23 6.13 -10.10
CA GLN A 228 23.61 6.04 -11.41
C GLN A 228 22.07 6.11 -11.33
N ASN A 229 21.44 5.40 -10.40
CA ASN A 229 20.00 5.39 -10.25
C ASN A 229 19.49 6.68 -9.60
N LEU A 230 20.27 7.31 -8.73
CA LEU A 230 19.98 8.63 -8.17
C LEU A 230 19.91 9.70 -9.28
N GLU A 231 20.83 9.67 -10.24
CA GLU A 231 20.82 10.59 -11.39
C GLU A 231 19.57 10.38 -12.26
N ILE A 232 19.22 9.12 -12.56
CA ILE A 232 18.00 8.80 -13.31
C ILE A 232 16.75 9.33 -12.57
N LEU A 233 16.65 9.07 -11.27
CA LEU A 233 15.55 9.54 -10.43
C LEU A 233 15.46 11.07 -10.44
N ARG A 234 16.58 11.77 -10.19
CA ARG A 234 16.67 13.24 -10.21
C ARG A 234 16.19 13.81 -11.54
N ASN A 235 16.67 13.26 -12.65
CA ASN A 235 16.33 13.73 -13.99
C ASN A 235 14.82 13.57 -14.27
N ASN A 236 14.21 12.43 -13.87
CA ASN A 236 12.78 12.20 -14.04
C ASN A 236 11.92 13.07 -13.10
N MET A 237 12.40 13.36 -11.88
CA MET A 237 11.77 14.35 -11.00
C MET A 237 11.76 15.74 -11.61
N MET A 238 12.91 16.21 -12.11
CA MET A 238 13.02 17.52 -12.78
C MET A 238 12.18 17.60 -14.06
N LYS A 239 12.19 16.54 -14.87
CA LYS A 239 11.38 16.45 -16.10
C LYS A 239 9.88 16.56 -15.79
N TYR A 240 9.44 16.00 -14.67
CA TYR A 240 8.05 16.13 -14.21
C TYR A 240 7.74 17.51 -13.62
N GLY A 241 8.75 18.32 -13.31
CA GLY A 241 8.61 19.64 -12.70
C GLY A 241 8.74 19.69 -11.17
N ILE A 242 9.22 18.61 -10.56
CA ILE A 242 9.52 18.59 -9.11
C ILE A 242 10.82 19.37 -8.88
N LYS A 243 10.78 20.30 -7.93
CA LYS A 243 12.00 21.00 -7.49
C LYS A 243 12.85 20.05 -6.65
N VAL A 244 14.12 19.95 -6.97
CA VAL A 244 15.11 19.14 -6.28
C VAL A 244 16.32 19.99 -5.92
N ASP A 245 16.89 19.76 -4.75
CA ASP A 245 18.13 20.38 -4.28
C ASP A 245 19.37 19.63 -4.77
#